data_cb7a6f92791aad3e514f61801911edeb
#
_entry.id   cb7a6f92791aad3e514f61801911edeb
#
_cell.length_a   1.000
_cell.length_b   1.000
_cell.length_c   1.000
_cell.angle_alpha   90.00
_cell.angle_beta   90.00
_cell.angle_gamma   90.00
#
_symmetry.space_group_name_H-M   'P 1'
#
loop_
_entity.id
_entity.type
_entity.pdbx_description
1 polymer ?
#
loop_
_entity_poly.entity_id
_entity_poly.type
_entity_poly.pdbx_seq_one_letter_code
_entity_poly.pdbx_strand_id
1 'polypeptide(L)'
;MTESEFEKFKEWSVNDYAKDLIKSKMSSDKDAYKCAEKEFNELLPMGLSTKNNYLYVMINHSLEKIGFIWYEKENTSGFICDFLVKQNYRNKGYGFETMKLIEQDAKDKGIRKLRLSVFNFNEPAYNLYKKLKYKEVENNDGNAIMEKILDN
;
A
#
# COMPACT_ATOMS: atom_id res chain seq x y z
N MET A 1 -8.33 3.45 -11.93
CA MET A 1 -8.16 4.80 -11.37
C MET A 1 -8.11 5.79 -12.52
N THR A 2 -8.87 6.87 -12.44
CA THR A 2 -8.83 7.98 -13.39
C THR A 2 -7.70 8.94 -13.05
N GLU A 3 -7.37 9.86 -13.97
CA GLU A 3 -6.34 10.88 -13.69
C GLU A 3 -6.73 11.75 -12.49
N SER A 4 -7.99 12.12 -12.36
CA SER A 4 -8.49 12.89 -11.21
C SER A 4 -8.34 12.11 -9.91
N GLU A 5 -8.66 10.82 -9.93
CA GLU A 5 -8.48 9.94 -8.77
C GLU A 5 -7.01 9.77 -8.42
N PHE A 6 -6.15 9.68 -9.43
CA PHE A 6 -4.71 9.57 -9.24
C PHE A 6 -4.13 10.82 -8.55
N GLU A 7 -4.55 12.02 -8.96
CA GLU A 7 -4.08 13.25 -8.32
C GLU A 7 -4.47 13.31 -6.83
N LYS A 8 -5.68 12.90 -6.52
CA LYS A 8 -6.13 12.81 -5.11
C LYS A 8 -5.35 11.76 -4.33
N PHE A 9 -5.12 10.62 -4.95
CA PHE A 9 -4.31 9.56 -4.34
C PHE A 9 -2.89 10.04 -4.07
N LYS A 10 -2.26 10.69 -5.05
CA LYS A 10 -0.90 11.22 -4.91
C LYS A 10 -0.80 12.20 -3.74
N GLU A 11 -1.72 13.16 -3.66
CA GLU A 11 -1.74 14.13 -2.57
C GLU A 11 -1.85 13.44 -1.22
N TRP A 12 -2.79 12.51 -1.10
CA TRP A 12 -2.95 11.75 0.14
C TRP A 12 -1.71 10.91 0.47
N SER A 13 -1.20 10.16 -0.51
CA SER A 13 -0.09 9.24 -0.31
C SER A 13 1.18 9.96 0.12
N VAL A 14 1.51 11.07 -0.54
CA VAL A 14 2.67 11.88 -0.19
C VAL A 14 2.54 12.46 1.22
N ASN A 15 1.38 13.00 1.56
CA ASN A 15 1.14 13.56 2.89
C ASN A 15 1.22 12.48 3.98
N ASP A 16 0.62 11.33 3.74
CA ASP A 16 0.60 10.23 4.71
C ASP A 16 2.00 9.67 4.94
N TYR A 17 2.76 9.45 3.88
CA TYR A 17 4.13 8.95 4.00
C TYR A 17 5.04 9.96 4.70
N ALA A 18 4.86 11.25 4.41
CA ALA A 18 5.60 12.32 5.11
C ALA A 18 5.36 12.26 6.62
N LYS A 19 4.11 12.05 7.04
CA LYS A 19 3.76 11.90 8.46
C LYS A 19 4.44 10.68 9.08
N ASP A 20 4.47 9.57 8.34
CA ASP A 20 5.14 8.35 8.81
C ASP A 20 6.64 8.54 8.95
N LEU A 21 7.28 9.26 8.03
CA LEU A 21 8.69 9.59 8.11
C LEU A 21 9.02 10.43 9.35
N ILE A 22 8.18 11.40 9.66
CA ILE A 22 8.32 12.23 10.88
C ILE A 22 8.13 11.35 12.12
N LYS A 23 7.08 10.55 12.15
CA LYS A 23 6.70 9.72 13.30
C LYS A 23 7.75 8.66 13.60
N SER A 24 8.39 8.10 12.57
CA SER A 24 9.46 7.12 12.71
C SER A 24 10.82 7.74 12.95
N LYS A 25 10.92 9.07 12.94
CA LYS A 25 12.15 9.85 13.09
C LYS A 25 13.17 9.61 11.97
N MET A 26 12.71 9.17 10.82
CA MET A 26 13.56 8.98 9.63
C MET A 26 13.82 10.28 8.90
N SER A 27 13.01 11.32 9.17
CA SER A 27 13.13 12.61 8.51
C SER A 27 12.63 13.72 9.43
N SER A 28 13.13 14.95 9.19
CA SER A 28 12.65 16.16 9.88
C SER A 28 11.34 16.62 9.23
N ASP A 29 10.57 17.45 9.96
CA ASP A 29 9.33 18.02 9.47
C ASP A 29 9.49 18.77 8.15
N LYS A 30 10.62 19.48 7.99
CA LYS A 30 10.89 20.30 6.79
C LYS A 30 11.16 19.44 5.56
N ASP A 31 11.82 18.31 5.74
CA ASP A 31 12.29 17.49 4.63
C ASP A 31 11.36 16.31 4.32
N ALA A 32 10.47 15.94 5.26
CA ALA A 32 9.62 14.77 5.11
C ALA A 32 8.72 14.85 3.87
N TYR A 33 8.08 15.99 3.63
CA TYR A 33 7.20 16.15 2.47
C TYR A 33 7.98 16.07 1.16
N LYS A 34 9.12 16.75 1.09
CA LYS A 34 9.97 16.73 -0.12
C LYS A 34 10.50 15.33 -0.39
N CYS A 35 10.92 14.63 0.65
CA CYS A 35 11.40 13.26 0.55
C CYS A 35 10.28 12.32 0.05
N ALA A 36 9.09 12.42 0.63
CA ALA A 36 7.95 11.62 0.24
C ALA A 36 7.52 11.89 -1.21
N GLU A 37 7.47 13.14 -1.61
CA GLU A 37 7.14 13.51 -2.99
C GLU A 37 8.17 13.00 -3.99
N LYS A 38 9.44 13.12 -3.66
CA LYS A 38 10.53 12.62 -4.50
C LYS A 38 10.44 11.14 -4.70
N GLU A 39 10.24 10.38 -3.62
CA GLU A 39 10.11 8.92 -3.69
C GLU A 39 8.89 8.52 -4.51
N PHE A 40 7.76 9.20 -4.30
CA PHE A 40 6.55 8.92 -5.08
C PHE A 40 6.79 9.10 -6.58
N ASN A 41 7.42 10.22 -6.96
CA ASN A 41 7.69 10.51 -8.36
C ASN A 41 8.72 9.56 -8.98
N GLU A 42 9.67 9.08 -8.19
CA GLU A 42 10.65 8.08 -8.64
C GLU A 42 10.00 6.70 -8.86
N LEU A 43 9.04 6.32 -8.01
CA LEU A 43 8.34 5.05 -8.10
C LEU A 43 7.31 5.04 -9.22
N LEU A 44 6.67 6.18 -9.49
CA LEU A 44 5.66 6.32 -10.53
C LEU A 44 6.04 7.43 -11.52
N PRO A 45 7.15 7.26 -12.25
CA PRO A 45 7.65 8.32 -13.14
C PRO A 45 6.69 8.65 -14.29
N MET A 46 5.84 7.71 -14.67
CA MET A 46 4.83 7.90 -15.71
C MET A 46 3.40 7.93 -15.14
N GLY A 47 3.26 8.21 -13.85
CA GLY A 47 1.96 8.22 -13.18
C GLY A 47 1.23 6.90 -13.35
N LEU A 48 -0.04 6.96 -13.74
CA LEU A 48 -0.86 5.78 -14.01
C LEU A 48 -0.33 4.88 -15.12
N SER A 49 0.50 5.41 -16.00
CA SER A 49 1.08 4.65 -17.13
C SER A 49 2.39 3.97 -16.77
N THR A 50 2.83 4.04 -15.52
CA THR A 50 4.04 3.38 -15.07
C THR A 50 3.88 1.86 -15.17
N LYS A 51 4.76 1.20 -15.92
CA LYS A 51 4.69 -0.25 -16.15
C LYS A 51 4.79 -1.04 -14.87
N ASN A 52 4.06 -2.16 -14.81
CA ASN A 52 4.08 -3.11 -13.69
C ASN A 52 3.64 -2.49 -12.36
N ASN A 53 2.90 -1.40 -12.43
CA ASN A 53 2.29 -0.76 -11.27
C ASN A 53 0.78 -0.73 -11.44
N TYR A 54 0.07 -1.16 -10.41
CA TYR A 54 -1.37 -1.34 -10.43
C TYR A 54 -2.00 -0.52 -9.31
N LEU A 55 -2.80 0.47 -9.72
CA LEU A 55 -3.42 1.44 -8.81
C LEU A 55 -4.93 1.33 -8.93
N TYR A 56 -5.59 1.02 -7.82
CA TYR A 56 -7.04 0.80 -7.80
C TYR A 56 -7.71 1.69 -6.76
N VAL A 57 -8.94 2.08 -7.09
CA VAL A 57 -9.87 2.68 -6.13
C VAL A 57 -10.73 1.54 -5.58
N MET A 58 -10.87 1.49 -4.27
CA MET A 58 -11.74 0.52 -3.59
C MET A 58 -13.16 1.05 -3.56
N ILE A 59 -14.10 0.22 -3.98
CA ILE A 59 -15.52 0.58 -4.03
C ILE A 59 -16.31 -0.45 -3.23
N ASN A 60 -17.23 -0.01 -2.37
CA ASN A 60 -18.11 -0.92 -1.64
C ASN A 60 -19.37 -1.27 -2.46
N HIS A 61 -20.26 -2.07 -1.87
CA HIS A 61 -21.49 -2.50 -2.56
C HIS A 61 -22.44 -1.35 -2.89
N SER A 62 -22.32 -0.21 -2.22
CA SER A 62 -23.11 0.99 -2.49
C SER A 62 -22.44 1.91 -3.49
N LEU A 63 -21.36 1.45 -4.15
CA LEU A 63 -20.58 2.21 -5.13
C LEU A 63 -19.86 3.43 -4.54
N GLU A 64 -19.65 3.44 -3.24
CA GLU A 64 -18.90 4.50 -2.57
C GLU A 64 -17.40 4.20 -2.67
N LYS A 65 -16.59 5.23 -2.92
CA LYS A 65 -15.13 5.13 -2.95
C LYS A 65 -14.61 5.13 -1.53
N ILE A 66 -14.09 4.00 -1.08
CA ILE A 66 -13.73 3.79 0.32
C ILE A 66 -12.23 3.74 0.59
N GLY A 67 -11.41 3.76 -0.45
CA GLY A 67 -9.97 3.73 -0.28
C GLY A 67 -9.21 3.53 -1.58
N PHE A 68 -7.91 3.31 -1.42
CA PHE A 68 -6.98 3.13 -2.55
C PHE A 68 -6.04 1.97 -2.23
N ILE A 69 -5.55 1.31 -3.28
CA ILE A 69 -4.44 0.36 -3.14
C ILE A 69 -3.55 0.45 -4.37
N TRP A 70 -2.23 0.35 -4.12
CA TRP A 70 -1.19 0.38 -5.14
C TRP A 70 -0.20 -0.73 -4.86
N TYR A 71 0.03 -1.58 -5.86
CA TYR A 71 1.09 -2.57 -5.78
C TYR A 71 1.88 -2.62 -7.08
N GLU A 72 3.12 -3.08 -6.99
CA GLU A 72 3.99 -3.25 -8.15
C GLU A 72 4.38 -4.71 -8.33
N LYS A 73 4.77 -5.05 -9.55
CA LYS A 73 5.22 -6.39 -9.90
C LYS A 73 6.65 -6.34 -10.39
N GLU A 74 7.49 -7.23 -9.88
CA GLU A 74 8.84 -7.46 -10.38
C GLU A 74 9.05 -8.96 -10.53
N ASN A 75 9.10 -9.44 -11.79
CA ASN A 75 9.16 -10.86 -12.11
C ASN A 75 7.95 -11.61 -11.52
N THR A 76 8.15 -12.55 -10.60
CA THR A 76 7.08 -13.28 -9.92
C THR A 76 6.78 -12.75 -8.52
N SER A 77 7.39 -11.65 -8.13
CA SER A 77 7.16 -11.00 -6.83
C SER A 77 6.33 -9.75 -6.99
N GLY A 78 5.51 -9.44 -6.00
CA GLY A 78 4.79 -8.19 -5.92
C GLY A 78 5.07 -7.50 -4.59
N PHE A 79 4.96 -6.17 -4.59
CA PHE A 79 5.13 -5.36 -3.39
C PHE A 79 3.96 -4.39 -3.28
N ILE A 80 3.29 -4.41 -2.14
CA ILE A 80 2.20 -3.46 -1.85
C ILE A 80 2.85 -2.17 -1.39
N CYS A 81 2.78 -1.15 -2.24
CA CYS A 81 3.42 0.14 -2.00
C CYS A 81 2.57 1.03 -1.12
N ASP A 82 1.25 0.97 -1.27
CA ASP A 82 0.36 1.80 -0.48
C ASP A 82 -1.04 1.19 -0.39
N PHE A 83 -1.70 1.38 0.75
CA PHE A 83 -3.02 0.83 1.02
C PHE A 83 -3.73 1.69 2.05
N LEU A 84 -4.86 2.27 1.65
CA LEU A 84 -5.69 3.10 2.51
C LEU A 84 -7.14 2.63 2.49
N VAL A 85 -7.72 2.44 3.68
CA VAL A 85 -9.17 2.43 3.87
C VAL A 85 -9.52 3.74 4.57
N LYS A 86 -10.43 4.52 3.99
CA LYS A 86 -10.85 5.80 4.58
C LYS A 86 -11.43 5.58 5.98
N GLN A 87 -11.17 6.53 6.87
CA GLN A 87 -11.50 6.39 8.29
C GLN A 87 -12.94 5.94 8.57
N ASN A 88 -13.91 6.51 7.85
CA ASN A 88 -15.33 6.19 8.05
C ASN A 88 -15.71 4.75 7.67
N TYR A 89 -14.82 4.06 6.97
CA TYR A 89 -15.06 2.69 6.48
C TYR A 89 -14.18 1.65 7.16
N ARG A 90 -13.39 2.06 8.16
CA ARG A 90 -12.51 1.16 8.93
C ARG A 90 -13.30 0.32 9.91
N ASN A 91 -12.71 -0.80 10.34
CA ASN A 91 -13.29 -1.75 11.29
C ASN A 91 -14.59 -2.41 10.80
N LYS A 92 -14.74 -2.54 9.47
CA LYS A 92 -15.91 -3.16 8.82
C LYS A 92 -15.51 -4.36 7.94
N GLY A 93 -14.23 -4.76 7.97
CA GLY A 93 -13.74 -5.90 7.19
C GLY A 93 -13.33 -5.57 5.77
N TYR A 94 -13.41 -4.33 5.32
CA TYR A 94 -13.06 -3.95 3.94
C TYR A 94 -11.58 -4.18 3.63
N GLY A 95 -10.69 -3.92 4.59
CA GLY A 95 -9.26 -4.16 4.40
C GLY A 95 -8.96 -5.63 4.13
N PHE A 96 -9.57 -6.52 4.90
CA PHE A 96 -9.41 -7.97 4.73
C PHE A 96 -9.93 -8.42 3.36
N GLU A 97 -11.15 -8.00 3.00
CA GLU A 97 -11.76 -8.34 1.70
C GLU A 97 -10.93 -7.81 0.53
N THR A 98 -10.46 -6.56 0.62
CA THR A 98 -9.63 -5.96 -0.42
C THR A 98 -8.34 -6.73 -0.63
N MET A 99 -7.66 -7.07 0.45
CA MET A 99 -6.42 -7.84 0.35
C MET A 99 -6.65 -9.19 -0.30
N LYS A 100 -7.77 -9.85 -0.01
CA LYS A 100 -8.12 -11.11 -0.68
C LYS A 100 -8.30 -10.92 -2.19
N LEU A 101 -8.97 -9.85 -2.60
CA LEU A 101 -9.13 -9.53 -4.02
C LEU A 101 -7.78 -9.19 -4.69
N ILE A 102 -6.93 -8.46 -4.00
CA ILE A 102 -5.60 -8.10 -4.51
C ILE A 102 -4.72 -9.34 -4.65
N GLU A 103 -4.78 -10.26 -3.69
CA GLU A 103 -4.04 -11.52 -3.78
C GLU A 103 -4.47 -12.32 -5.02
N GLN A 104 -5.78 -12.35 -5.30
CA GLN A 104 -6.27 -13.03 -6.51
C GLN A 104 -5.84 -12.30 -7.78
N ASP A 105 -5.95 -10.97 -7.81
CA ASP A 105 -5.50 -10.15 -8.93
C ASP A 105 -4.00 -10.36 -9.20
N ALA A 106 -3.21 -10.40 -8.15
CA ALA A 106 -1.77 -10.64 -8.24
C ALA A 106 -1.47 -12.03 -8.81
N LYS A 107 -2.18 -13.05 -8.34
CA LYS A 107 -2.04 -14.42 -8.88
C LYS A 107 -2.34 -14.46 -10.38
N ASP A 108 -3.39 -13.79 -10.80
CA ASP A 108 -3.80 -13.73 -12.20
C ASP A 108 -2.74 -13.06 -13.07
N LYS A 109 -1.91 -12.21 -12.48
CA LYS A 109 -0.79 -11.55 -13.14
C LYS A 109 0.54 -12.31 -13.04
N GLY A 110 0.52 -13.52 -12.48
CA GLY A 110 1.69 -14.37 -12.35
C GLY A 110 2.56 -14.05 -11.13
N ILE A 111 2.04 -13.31 -10.17
CA ILE A 111 2.74 -13.04 -8.91
C ILE A 111 2.57 -14.24 -7.99
N ARG A 112 3.67 -14.74 -7.45
CA ARG A 112 3.67 -15.88 -6.53
C ARG A 112 3.99 -15.51 -5.09
N LYS A 113 4.45 -14.30 -4.88
CA LYS A 113 4.84 -13.82 -3.57
C LYS A 113 4.51 -12.33 -3.44
N LEU A 114 3.77 -11.96 -2.40
CA LEU A 114 3.50 -10.56 -2.07
C LEU A 114 4.28 -10.16 -0.82
N ARG A 115 4.86 -8.99 -0.88
CA ARG A 115 5.56 -8.36 0.24
C ARG A 115 4.95 -6.99 0.50
N LEU A 116 5.12 -6.52 1.72
CA LEU A 116 4.71 -5.19 2.13
C LEU A 116 5.57 -4.72 3.29
N SER A 117 5.50 -3.42 3.54
CA SER A 117 6.19 -2.78 4.66
C SER A 117 5.16 -2.17 5.59
N VAL A 118 5.35 -2.33 6.89
CA VAL A 118 4.45 -1.76 7.89
C VAL A 118 5.28 -1.25 9.08
N PHE A 119 4.98 -0.01 9.52
CA PHE A 119 5.63 0.54 10.70
C PHE A 119 5.09 -0.15 11.97
N ASN A 120 5.97 -0.43 12.93
CA ASN A 120 5.61 -1.13 14.17
C ASN A 120 4.52 -0.40 14.96
N PHE A 121 4.45 0.93 14.87
CA PHE A 121 3.41 1.71 15.55
C PHE A 121 2.02 1.55 14.91
N ASN A 122 1.94 1.00 13.70
CA ASN A 122 0.68 0.78 13.00
C ASN A 122 0.14 -0.63 13.32
N GLU A 123 -0.28 -0.82 14.58
CA GLU A 123 -0.79 -2.10 15.06
C GLU A 123 -1.98 -2.65 14.27
N PRO A 124 -2.99 -1.83 13.91
CA PRO A 124 -4.13 -2.35 13.13
C PRO A 124 -3.71 -2.96 11.80
N ALA A 125 -2.79 -2.31 11.07
CA ALA A 125 -2.29 -2.84 9.80
C ALA A 125 -1.48 -4.11 10.01
N TYR A 126 -0.57 -4.11 10.98
CA TYR A 126 0.25 -5.28 11.30
C TYR A 126 -0.63 -6.49 11.63
N ASN A 127 -1.65 -6.30 12.47
CA ASN A 127 -2.56 -7.38 12.86
C ASN A 127 -3.41 -7.87 11.68
N LEU A 128 -3.82 -6.98 10.79
CA LEU A 128 -4.53 -7.36 9.56
C LEU A 128 -3.67 -8.29 8.71
N TYR A 129 -2.40 -7.93 8.50
CA TYR A 129 -1.50 -8.75 7.69
C TYR A 129 -1.19 -10.09 8.33
N LYS A 130 -1.04 -10.14 9.66
CA LYS A 130 -0.88 -11.40 10.38
C LYS A 130 -2.11 -12.30 10.21
N LYS A 131 -3.30 -11.72 10.30
CA LYS A 131 -4.55 -12.45 10.11
C LYS A 131 -4.66 -13.01 8.70
N LEU A 132 -4.11 -12.31 7.70
CA LEU A 132 -4.05 -12.76 6.31
C LEU A 132 -2.91 -13.75 6.05
N LYS A 133 -2.16 -14.13 7.08
CA LYS A 133 -1.05 -15.10 7.03
C LYS A 133 0.24 -14.55 6.43
N TYR A 134 0.43 -13.24 6.44
CA TYR A 134 1.74 -12.64 6.15
C TYR A 134 2.68 -12.90 7.32
N LYS A 135 3.94 -13.15 7.02
CA LYS A 135 4.98 -13.39 8.03
C LYS A 135 6.04 -12.32 7.95
N GLU A 136 6.49 -11.85 9.11
CA GLU A 136 7.59 -10.90 9.18
C GLU A 136 8.89 -11.57 8.78
N VAL A 137 9.58 -11.01 7.78
CA VAL A 137 10.85 -11.55 7.26
C VAL A 137 12.03 -10.62 7.55
N GLU A 138 11.78 -9.34 7.79
CA GLU A 138 12.79 -8.35 8.16
C GLU A 138 12.19 -7.32 9.10
N ASN A 139 13.01 -6.69 9.92
CA ASN A 139 12.61 -5.53 10.72
C ASN A 139 13.78 -4.55 10.74
N ASN A 140 13.60 -3.39 10.14
CA ASN A 140 14.58 -2.34 10.00
C ASN A 140 14.14 -1.10 10.77
N ASP A 141 14.66 -0.95 12.01
CA ASP A 141 14.39 0.23 12.85
C ASP A 141 12.90 0.58 12.99
N GLY A 142 12.09 -0.42 13.30
CA GLY A 142 10.67 -0.23 13.54
C GLY A 142 9.80 -0.33 12.30
N ASN A 143 10.39 -0.72 11.17
CA ASN A 143 9.67 -0.95 9.93
C ASN A 143 9.78 -2.42 9.55
N ALA A 144 8.68 -3.16 9.66
CA ALA A 144 8.65 -4.59 9.37
C ALA A 144 8.36 -4.85 7.90
N ILE A 145 9.10 -5.77 7.30
CA ILE A 145 8.78 -6.32 5.98
C ILE A 145 8.06 -7.64 6.20
N MET A 146 6.86 -7.76 5.65
CA MET A 146 6.05 -8.97 5.76
C MET A 146 5.85 -9.59 4.38
N GLU A 147 5.70 -10.90 4.35
CA GLU A 147 5.65 -11.68 3.10
C GLU A 147 4.63 -12.79 3.17
N LYS A 148 3.99 -13.05 2.05
CA LYS A 148 3.08 -14.18 1.89
C LYS A 148 3.30 -14.85 0.54
N ILE A 149 3.43 -16.17 0.55
CA ILE A 149 3.46 -16.96 -0.67
C ILE A 149 2.02 -17.17 -1.14
N LEU A 150 1.77 -16.85 -2.41
CA LEU A 150 0.46 -17.00 -3.02
C LEU A 150 0.37 -18.36 -3.70
N ASP A 151 -0.38 -19.27 -3.13
CA ASP A 151 -0.60 -20.60 -3.68
C ASP A 151 -1.75 -20.60 -4.69
N ASN A 152 -1.68 -21.50 -5.63
CA ASN A 152 -2.75 -21.70 -6.60
C ASN A 152 -3.95 -22.40 -5.97
#